data_8c8df6991d385aca612ef242149bb925
#
_entry.id   8c8df6991d385aca612ef242149bb925
#
_cell.length_a   1.000
_cell.length_b   1.000
_cell.length_c   1.000
_cell.angle_alpha   90.00
_cell.angle_beta   90.00
_cell.angle_gamma   90.00
#
_symmetry.space_group_name_H-M   'P 1'
#
loop_
_entity.id
_entity.type
_entity.pdbx_description
1 polymer ?
#
loop_
_entity_poly.entity_id
_entity_poly.type
_entity_poly.pdbx_seq_one_letter_code
_entity_poly.pdbx_strand_id
1 'polypeptide(L)'
;MEKNLFREVYKQVCGLALKDCPPSSLSGLLHGYLSVYSMVRVYPWLEDEYGSLWDIHDRIREIARVIQELLKDKDTPVDTRAGYVVDLMDAYLLYSDIKFLDVALDATYEILIPKGEDKIVLPCRTPNICRLLCNCYYFTGDAACGKLVGHLITEMLEHTRDGLRGDLFSWWEAICLYDDVIGMMELPLKVRRRLGEERERLQVWIVQLEDERIERFCNVDEDLHFDAEVFNILAKRTFVKCNEAYGKCK
;
A
#
# COMPACT_ATOMS: atom_id res chain seq x y z
N MET A 1 20.23 -13.60 8.54
CA MET A 1 19.26 -14.49 7.90
C MET A 1 18.33 -13.72 6.98
N GLU A 2 17.53 -12.78 7.42
CA GLU A 2 16.57 -12.03 6.59
C GLU A 2 17.19 -11.27 5.39
N LYS A 3 18.40 -10.69 5.54
CA LYS A 3 19.05 -9.98 4.41
C LYS A 3 19.37 -10.91 3.25
N ASN A 4 19.80 -12.15 3.51
CA ASN A 4 20.07 -13.13 2.46
C ASN A 4 18.76 -13.61 1.83
N LEU A 5 17.73 -13.86 2.66
CA LEU A 5 16.40 -14.22 2.18
C LEU A 5 15.81 -13.14 1.26
N PHE A 6 15.91 -11.85 1.65
CA PHE A 6 15.43 -10.76 0.81
C PHE A 6 16.14 -10.72 -0.55
N ARG A 7 17.46 -10.93 -0.59
CA ARG A 7 18.21 -10.99 -1.87
C ARG A 7 17.74 -12.11 -2.79
N GLU A 8 17.46 -13.27 -2.22
CA GLU A 8 16.96 -14.43 -2.97
C GLU A 8 15.57 -14.15 -3.54
N VAL A 9 14.64 -13.68 -2.69
CA VAL A 9 13.29 -13.30 -3.10
C VAL A 9 13.32 -12.18 -4.15
N TYR A 10 14.17 -11.17 -3.97
CA TYR A 10 14.29 -10.07 -4.93
C TYR A 10 14.76 -10.55 -6.31
N LYS A 11 15.75 -11.44 -6.37
CA LYS A 11 16.20 -12.04 -7.63
C LYS A 11 15.09 -12.78 -8.36
N GLN A 12 14.27 -13.54 -7.63
CA GLN A 12 13.11 -14.22 -8.21
C GLN A 12 12.10 -13.23 -8.77
N VAL A 13 11.76 -12.18 -7.99
CA VAL A 13 10.81 -11.14 -8.38
C VAL A 13 11.28 -10.38 -9.62
N CYS A 14 12.58 -10.11 -9.76
CA CYS A 14 13.15 -9.47 -10.96
C CYS A 14 12.95 -10.31 -12.24
N GLY A 15 12.90 -11.63 -12.11
CA GLY A 15 12.70 -12.56 -13.24
C GLY A 15 11.24 -12.81 -13.61
N LEU A 16 10.27 -12.31 -12.84
CA LEU A 16 8.85 -12.56 -13.06
C LEU A 16 8.31 -11.81 -14.28
N ALA A 17 7.55 -12.49 -15.11
CA ALA A 17 6.73 -11.83 -16.13
C ALA A 17 5.39 -11.41 -15.51
N LEU A 18 5.06 -10.12 -15.52
CA LEU A 18 3.84 -9.58 -14.87
C LEU A 18 2.54 -10.20 -15.38
N LYS A 19 2.52 -10.65 -16.65
CA LYS A 19 1.37 -11.35 -17.25
C LYS A 19 1.06 -12.69 -16.58
N ASP A 20 2.04 -13.28 -15.90
CA ASP A 20 1.91 -14.57 -15.22
C ASP A 20 1.61 -14.39 -13.72
N CYS A 21 1.59 -13.13 -13.24
CA CYS A 21 1.28 -12.81 -11.86
C CYS A 21 -0.24 -12.70 -11.65
N PRO A 22 -0.79 -13.31 -10.59
CA PRO A 22 -2.19 -13.11 -10.26
C PRO A 22 -2.46 -11.63 -9.92
N PRO A 23 -3.61 -11.06 -10.32
CA PRO A 23 -3.97 -9.66 -10.01
C PRO A 23 -3.83 -9.29 -8.53
N SER A 24 -4.15 -10.22 -7.63
CA SER A 24 -4.02 -10.02 -6.18
C SER A 24 -2.61 -9.80 -5.68
N SER A 25 -1.58 -10.17 -6.46
CA SER A 25 -0.18 -9.97 -6.09
C SER A 25 0.40 -8.61 -6.49
N LEU A 26 -0.30 -7.86 -7.36
CA LEU A 26 0.25 -6.65 -7.96
C LEU A 26 0.46 -5.51 -6.94
N SER A 27 -0.44 -5.35 -5.97
CA SER A 27 -0.29 -4.38 -4.89
C SER A 27 0.95 -4.68 -4.04
N GLY A 28 1.12 -5.94 -3.61
CA GLY A 28 2.32 -6.37 -2.88
C GLY A 28 3.62 -6.15 -3.68
N LEU A 29 3.61 -6.48 -4.98
CA LEU A 29 4.72 -6.21 -5.88
C LEU A 29 5.03 -4.72 -5.97
N LEU A 30 4.02 -3.89 -6.21
CA LEU A 30 4.17 -2.45 -6.33
C LEU A 30 4.82 -1.87 -5.06
N HIS A 31 4.24 -2.13 -3.89
CA HIS A 31 4.73 -1.60 -2.62
C HIS A 31 6.11 -2.14 -2.24
N GLY A 32 6.41 -3.40 -2.57
CA GLY A 32 7.76 -3.94 -2.43
C GLY A 32 8.78 -3.15 -3.26
N TYR A 33 8.50 -2.93 -4.55
CA TYR A 33 9.39 -2.14 -5.42
C TYR A 33 9.46 -0.66 -5.01
N LEU A 34 8.36 -0.04 -4.54
CA LEU A 34 8.38 1.32 -3.98
C LEU A 34 9.35 1.42 -2.79
N SER A 35 9.37 0.38 -1.94
CA SER A 35 10.29 0.29 -0.81
C SER A 35 11.75 0.14 -1.26
N VAL A 36 12.02 -0.72 -2.26
CA VAL A 36 13.34 -0.89 -2.85
C VAL A 36 13.82 0.40 -3.52
N TYR A 37 12.96 1.05 -4.29
CA TYR A 37 13.27 2.35 -4.91
C TYR A 37 13.65 3.41 -3.88
N SER A 38 12.85 3.52 -2.81
CA SER A 38 13.10 4.47 -1.72
C SER A 38 14.43 4.16 -1.03
N MET A 39 14.72 2.88 -0.81
CA MET A 39 15.97 2.43 -0.19
C MET A 39 17.19 2.77 -1.06
N VAL A 40 17.16 2.43 -2.34
CA VAL A 40 18.29 2.69 -3.27
C VAL A 40 18.46 4.19 -3.50
N ARG A 41 17.38 4.95 -3.59
CA ARG A 41 17.43 6.42 -3.70
C ARG A 41 18.13 7.08 -2.51
N VAL A 42 17.90 6.58 -1.30
CA VAL A 42 18.52 7.11 -0.06
C VAL A 42 19.95 6.59 0.09
N TYR A 43 20.23 5.37 -0.35
CA TYR A 43 21.49 4.66 -0.22
C TYR A 43 21.99 4.18 -1.58
N PRO A 44 22.56 5.08 -2.45
CA PRO A 44 22.91 4.77 -3.83
C PRO A 44 23.89 3.61 -4.02
N TRP A 45 24.73 3.31 -3.01
CA TRP A 45 25.66 2.16 -3.06
C TRP A 45 24.94 0.80 -3.06
N LEU A 46 23.62 0.76 -2.80
CA LEU A 46 22.83 -0.45 -2.91
C LEU A 46 22.40 -0.78 -4.34
N GLU A 47 22.69 0.09 -5.32
CA GLU A 47 22.47 -0.20 -6.75
C GLU A 47 23.24 -1.46 -7.20
N ASP A 48 24.42 -1.71 -6.66
CA ASP A 48 25.20 -2.92 -6.94
C ASP A 48 24.46 -4.21 -6.50
N GLU A 49 23.56 -4.10 -5.53
CA GLU A 49 22.85 -5.24 -4.96
C GLU A 49 21.43 -5.40 -5.53
N TYR A 50 20.73 -4.28 -5.78
CA TYR A 50 19.31 -4.28 -6.14
C TYR A 50 19.01 -3.73 -7.53
N GLY A 51 20.03 -3.35 -8.29
CA GLY A 51 19.88 -2.76 -9.63
C GLY A 51 19.75 -1.24 -9.59
N SER A 52 19.86 -0.63 -10.77
CA SER A 52 19.81 0.81 -10.90
C SER A 52 18.44 1.38 -10.53
N LEU A 53 18.40 2.64 -10.08
CA LEU A 53 17.14 3.35 -9.86
C LEU A 53 16.24 3.35 -11.11
N TRP A 54 16.83 3.36 -12.31
CA TRP A 54 16.09 3.35 -13.57
C TRP A 54 15.39 2.01 -13.80
N ASP A 55 16.08 0.89 -13.56
CA ASP A 55 15.51 -0.44 -13.73
C ASP A 55 14.34 -0.65 -12.75
N ILE A 56 14.54 -0.26 -11.48
CA ILE A 56 13.50 -0.33 -10.45
C ILE A 56 12.32 0.55 -10.83
N HIS A 57 12.59 1.78 -11.27
CA HIS A 57 11.58 2.73 -11.75
C HIS A 57 10.75 2.16 -12.91
N ASP A 58 11.41 1.62 -13.93
CA ASP A 58 10.70 1.06 -15.07
C ASP A 58 9.82 -0.13 -14.67
N ARG A 59 10.28 -0.94 -13.72
CA ARG A 59 9.50 -2.05 -13.18
C ARG A 59 8.23 -1.58 -12.46
N ILE A 60 8.33 -0.55 -11.63
CA ILE A 60 7.16 0.04 -10.97
C ILE A 60 6.17 0.59 -12.01
N ARG A 61 6.68 1.26 -13.05
CA ARG A 61 5.85 1.78 -14.13
C ARG A 61 5.12 0.66 -14.89
N GLU A 62 5.77 -0.47 -15.11
CA GLU A 62 5.14 -1.65 -15.72
C GLU A 62 4.00 -2.17 -14.85
N ILE A 63 4.23 -2.34 -13.53
CA ILE A 63 3.21 -2.81 -12.59
C ILE A 63 2.03 -1.83 -12.56
N ALA A 64 2.30 -0.53 -12.45
CA ALA A 64 1.25 0.49 -12.43
C ALA A 64 0.41 0.49 -13.73
N ARG A 65 1.02 0.24 -14.89
CA ARG A 65 0.28 0.08 -16.16
C ARG A 65 -0.64 -1.14 -16.16
N VAL A 66 -0.20 -2.26 -15.60
CA VAL A 66 -1.06 -3.45 -15.45
C VAL A 66 -2.24 -3.15 -14.53
N ILE A 67 -2.00 -2.47 -13.42
CA ILE A 67 -3.06 -2.02 -12.49
C ILE A 67 -4.05 -1.10 -13.22
N GLN A 68 -3.57 -0.15 -14.04
CA GLN A 68 -4.44 0.72 -14.86
C GLN A 68 -5.34 -0.08 -15.81
N GLU A 69 -4.82 -1.14 -16.43
CA GLU A 69 -5.63 -2.00 -17.30
C GLU A 69 -6.69 -2.77 -16.50
N LEU A 70 -6.36 -3.25 -15.29
CA LEU A 70 -7.32 -3.94 -14.42
C LEU A 70 -8.45 -3.02 -13.94
N LEU A 71 -8.21 -1.72 -13.79
CA LEU A 71 -9.27 -0.75 -13.44
C LEU A 71 -10.36 -0.61 -14.52
N LYS A 72 -10.10 -1.02 -15.77
CA LYS A 72 -11.09 -1.03 -16.85
C LYS A 72 -12.09 -2.15 -16.70
N ASP A 73 -11.74 -3.21 -15.96
CA ASP A 73 -12.64 -4.31 -15.69
C ASP A 73 -13.65 -3.92 -14.59
N LYS A 74 -14.92 -3.80 -15.00
CA LYS A 74 -16.01 -3.39 -14.11
C LYS A 74 -16.54 -4.55 -13.25
N ASP A 75 -16.19 -5.78 -13.59
CA ASP A 75 -16.59 -6.98 -12.81
C ASP A 75 -15.68 -7.17 -11.59
N THR A 76 -14.53 -6.51 -11.53
CA THR A 76 -13.66 -6.48 -10.35
C THR A 76 -14.41 -5.86 -9.16
N PRO A 77 -14.40 -6.50 -7.97
CA PRO A 77 -15.05 -5.97 -6.77
C PRO A 77 -14.64 -4.53 -6.47
N VAL A 78 -15.62 -3.71 -6.08
CA VAL A 78 -15.42 -2.26 -5.85
C VAL A 78 -14.31 -1.97 -4.85
N ASP A 79 -14.21 -2.77 -3.78
CA ASP A 79 -13.16 -2.61 -2.78
C ASP A 79 -11.75 -2.88 -3.36
N THR A 80 -11.61 -3.94 -4.15
CA THR A 80 -10.37 -4.25 -4.87
C THR A 80 -9.99 -3.13 -5.84
N ARG A 81 -10.97 -2.59 -6.59
CA ARG A 81 -10.75 -1.44 -7.47
C ARG A 81 -10.31 -0.20 -6.69
N ALA A 82 -10.91 0.05 -5.52
CA ALA A 82 -10.48 1.15 -4.65
C ALA A 82 -9.03 0.98 -4.19
N GLY A 83 -8.61 -0.24 -3.83
CA GLY A 83 -7.21 -0.56 -3.54
C GLY A 83 -6.28 -0.24 -4.71
N TYR A 84 -6.61 -0.66 -5.92
CA TYR A 84 -5.81 -0.35 -7.12
C TYR A 84 -5.71 1.15 -7.42
N VAL A 85 -6.78 1.90 -7.16
CA VAL A 85 -6.73 3.37 -7.32
C VAL A 85 -5.76 3.99 -6.33
N VAL A 86 -5.81 3.57 -5.07
CA VAL A 86 -4.89 4.03 -4.03
C VAL A 86 -3.44 3.65 -4.38
N ASP A 87 -3.19 2.44 -4.87
CA ASP A 87 -1.87 2.00 -5.33
C ASP A 87 -1.30 2.93 -6.42
N LEU A 88 -2.13 3.38 -7.37
CA LEU A 88 -1.70 4.34 -8.39
C LEU A 88 -1.41 5.73 -7.81
N MET A 89 -2.16 6.17 -6.81
CA MET A 89 -1.91 7.42 -6.09
C MET A 89 -0.61 7.35 -5.29
N ASP A 90 -0.34 6.23 -4.62
CA ASP A 90 0.92 5.98 -3.93
C ASP A 90 2.11 5.98 -4.90
N ALA A 91 1.96 5.36 -6.07
CA ALA A 91 2.97 5.42 -7.12
C ALA A 91 3.18 6.86 -7.62
N TYR A 92 2.11 7.65 -7.81
CA TYR A 92 2.22 9.06 -8.20
C TYR A 92 2.99 9.89 -7.17
N LEU A 93 2.75 9.71 -5.88
CA LEU A 93 3.47 10.43 -4.81
C LEU A 93 4.98 10.23 -4.87
N LEU A 94 5.43 9.10 -5.37
CA LEU A 94 6.84 8.82 -5.52
C LEU A 94 7.44 9.35 -6.84
N TYR A 95 6.68 9.26 -7.94
CA TYR A 95 7.16 9.53 -9.31
C TYR A 95 6.73 10.86 -9.90
N SER A 96 5.63 11.43 -9.38
CA SER A 96 5.00 12.61 -9.98
C SER A 96 4.59 12.41 -11.46
N ASP A 97 4.31 11.16 -11.90
CA ASP A 97 3.75 10.90 -13.24
C ASP A 97 2.25 11.20 -13.21
N ILE A 98 1.89 12.37 -13.74
CA ILE A 98 0.52 12.89 -13.70
C ILE A 98 -0.50 11.91 -14.29
N LYS A 99 -0.10 11.05 -15.23
CA LYS A 99 -1.00 10.08 -15.85
C LYS A 99 -1.53 9.06 -14.84
N PHE A 100 -0.75 8.71 -13.82
CA PHE A 100 -1.22 7.84 -12.75
C PHE A 100 -2.29 8.53 -11.91
N LEU A 101 -2.08 9.80 -11.60
CA LEU A 101 -3.05 10.59 -10.84
C LEU A 101 -4.36 10.82 -11.64
N ASP A 102 -4.27 11.19 -12.91
CA ASP A 102 -5.44 11.43 -13.75
C ASP A 102 -6.33 10.18 -13.81
N VAL A 103 -5.75 9.02 -14.13
CA VAL A 103 -6.50 7.75 -14.18
C VAL A 103 -7.07 7.38 -12.80
N ALA A 104 -6.30 7.60 -11.73
CA ALA A 104 -6.74 7.31 -10.38
C ALA A 104 -7.90 8.22 -9.96
N LEU A 105 -7.88 9.51 -10.27
CA LEU A 105 -8.97 10.44 -9.96
C LEU A 105 -10.23 10.13 -10.77
N ASP A 106 -10.11 9.83 -12.06
CA ASP A 106 -11.26 9.43 -12.89
C ASP A 106 -11.93 8.18 -12.31
N ALA A 107 -11.14 7.15 -11.95
CA ALA A 107 -11.65 5.93 -11.36
C ALA A 107 -12.23 6.18 -9.94
N THR A 108 -11.67 7.13 -9.17
CA THR A 108 -12.20 7.54 -7.86
C THR A 108 -13.61 8.07 -7.99
N TYR A 109 -13.82 9.03 -8.88
CA TYR A 109 -15.14 9.62 -9.09
C TYR A 109 -16.13 8.60 -9.64
N GLU A 110 -15.70 7.69 -10.50
CA GLU A 110 -16.54 6.60 -10.98
C GLU A 110 -17.00 5.65 -9.87
N ILE A 111 -16.13 5.39 -8.88
CA ILE A 111 -16.44 4.55 -7.72
C ILE A 111 -17.35 5.28 -6.73
N LEU A 112 -17.08 6.56 -6.46
CA LEU A 112 -17.74 7.32 -5.41
C LEU A 112 -19.03 8.01 -5.87
N ILE A 113 -19.17 8.30 -7.15
CA ILE A 113 -20.34 8.96 -7.73
C ILE A 113 -20.93 8.05 -8.82
N PRO A 114 -21.82 7.12 -8.45
CA PRO A 114 -22.47 6.22 -9.41
C PRO A 114 -23.21 7.01 -10.49
N LYS A 115 -23.30 6.41 -11.67
CA LYS A 115 -23.97 7.04 -12.82
C LYS A 115 -25.41 7.43 -12.48
N GLY A 116 -25.70 8.72 -12.61
CA GLY A 116 -27.01 9.31 -12.31
C GLY A 116 -27.15 9.92 -10.92
N GLU A 117 -26.10 9.87 -10.12
CA GLU A 117 -26.04 10.54 -8.82
C GLU A 117 -25.21 11.82 -8.90
N ASP A 118 -25.59 12.85 -8.12
CA ASP A 118 -24.88 14.11 -8.00
C ASP A 118 -24.04 14.19 -6.70
N LYS A 119 -24.06 13.12 -5.92
CA LYS A 119 -23.42 13.07 -4.57
C LYS A 119 -22.62 11.79 -4.41
N ILE A 120 -21.64 11.86 -3.51
CA ILE A 120 -20.86 10.70 -3.10
C ILE A 120 -21.79 9.68 -2.44
N VAL A 121 -21.76 8.45 -2.96
CA VAL A 121 -22.43 7.29 -2.40
C VAL A 121 -21.38 6.26 -2.02
N LEU A 122 -21.29 5.94 -0.72
CA LEU A 122 -20.32 4.96 -0.24
C LEU A 122 -20.74 3.55 -0.66
N PRO A 123 -19.97 2.87 -1.52
CA PRO A 123 -20.33 1.51 -1.94
C PRO A 123 -20.14 0.49 -0.81
N CYS A 124 -19.18 0.71 0.06
CA CYS A 124 -18.89 -0.07 1.27
C CYS A 124 -18.11 0.76 2.28
N ARG A 125 -17.85 0.20 3.47
CA ARG A 125 -17.14 0.87 4.57
C ARG A 125 -15.85 0.12 4.91
N THR A 126 -14.98 -0.01 3.95
CA THR A 126 -13.70 -0.71 4.08
C THR A 126 -12.55 0.28 4.24
N PRO A 127 -11.38 -0.17 4.72
CA PRO A 127 -10.17 0.66 4.74
C PRO A 127 -9.83 1.23 3.38
N ASN A 128 -9.95 0.45 2.28
CA ASN A 128 -9.64 0.92 0.93
C ASN A 128 -10.54 2.07 0.47
N ILE A 129 -11.84 2.01 0.72
CA ILE A 129 -12.76 3.11 0.41
C ILE A 129 -12.44 4.35 1.27
N CYS A 130 -12.08 4.17 2.52
CA CYS A 130 -11.70 5.29 3.38
C CYS A 130 -10.37 5.93 2.93
N ARG A 131 -9.38 5.11 2.52
CA ARG A 131 -8.13 5.58 1.92
C ARG A 131 -8.39 6.33 0.61
N LEU A 132 -9.28 5.80 -0.24
CA LEU A 132 -9.68 6.43 -1.49
C LEU A 132 -10.26 7.83 -1.25
N LEU A 133 -11.17 7.99 -0.28
CA LEU A 133 -11.73 9.29 0.10
C LEU A 133 -10.66 10.24 0.66
N CYS A 134 -9.74 9.73 1.48
CA CYS A 134 -8.64 10.49 2.06
C CYS A 134 -7.73 11.06 0.97
N ASN A 135 -7.32 10.20 0.03
CA ASN A 135 -6.49 10.58 -1.11
C ASN A 135 -7.24 11.55 -2.05
N CYS A 136 -8.53 11.31 -2.32
CA CYS A 136 -9.35 12.24 -3.10
C CYS A 136 -9.38 13.64 -2.46
N TYR A 137 -9.63 13.73 -1.14
CA TYR A 137 -9.55 15.00 -0.42
C TYR A 137 -8.17 15.64 -0.54
N TYR A 138 -7.10 14.88 -0.35
CA TYR A 138 -5.73 15.39 -0.40
C TYR A 138 -5.38 16.00 -1.76
N PHE A 139 -5.74 15.34 -2.86
CA PHE A 139 -5.38 15.79 -4.20
C PHE A 139 -6.32 16.84 -4.79
N THR A 140 -7.61 16.85 -4.38
CA THR A 140 -8.62 17.71 -4.99
C THR A 140 -9.15 18.81 -4.07
N GLY A 141 -8.97 18.67 -2.75
CA GLY A 141 -9.58 19.56 -1.75
C GLY A 141 -11.09 19.33 -1.58
N ASP A 142 -11.67 18.23 -2.08
CA ASP A 142 -13.11 17.97 -1.97
C ASP A 142 -13.55 17.80 -0.51
N ALA A 143 -14.20 18.83 0.02
CA ALA A 143 -14.65 18.87 1.41
C ALA A 143 -15.67 17.78 1.77
N ALA A 144 -16.41 17.22 0.79
CA ALA A 144 -17.33 16.11 1.04
C ALA A 144 -16.57 14.84 1.35
N CYS A 145 -15.50 14.55 0.62
CA CYS A 145 -14.57 13.45 0.91
C CYS A 145 -13.98 13.59 2.32
N GLY A 146 -13.45 14.77 2.65
CA GLY A 146 -12.85 15.01 3.97
C GLY A 146 -13.81 14.81 5.14
N LYS A 147 -15.07 15.26 5.01
CA LYS A 147 -16.12 15.03 6.03
C LYS A 147 -16.45 13.56 6.20
N LEU A 148 -16.54 12.82 5.09
CA LEU A 148 -16.84 11.36 5.13
C LEU A 148 -15.69 10.59 5.79
N VAL A 149 -14.43 10.91 5.48
CA VAL A 149 -13.27 10.32 6.18
C VAL A 149 -13.36 10.55 7.68
N GLY A 150 -13.61 11.78 8.12
CA GLY A 150 -13.75 12.13 9.54
C GLY A 150 -14.83 11.30 10.26
N HIS A 151 -15.96 11.05 9.58
CA HIS A 151 -17.03 10.19 10.09
C HIS A 151 -16.60 8.73 10.18
N LEU A 152 -16.09 8.17 9.09
CA LEU A 152 -15.68 6.76 9.03
C LEU A 152 -14.58 6.44 10.04
N ILE A 153 -13.59 7.30 10.17
CA ILE A 153 -12.50 7.13 11.15
C ILE A 153 -13.03 7.17 12.59
N THR A 154 -13.96 8.07 12.89
CA THR A 154 -14.57 8.13 14.24
C THR A 154 -15.32 6.84 14.53
N GLU A 155 -16.14 6.38 13.61
CA GLU A 155 -16.89 5.13 13.70
C GLU A 155 -15.94 3.92 13.86
N MET A 156 -14.90 3.81 13.05
CA MET A 156 -13.89 2.74 13.14
C MET A 156 -13.20 2.73 14.51
N LEU A 157 -12.78 3.89 15.03
CA LEU A 157 -12.15 4.00 16.34
C LEU A 157 -13.09 3.63 17.51
N GLU A 158 -14.40 3.75 17.35
CA GLU A 158 -15.37 3.32 18.34
C GLU A 158 -15.52 1.79 18.35
N HIS A 159 -15.46 1.15 17.19
CA HIS A 159 -15.63 -0.29 17.04
C HIS A 159 -14.35 -1.11 17.30
N THR A 160 -13.15 -0.50 17.21
CA THR A 160 -11.88 -1.22 17.47
C THR A 160 -11.71 -1.68 18.92
N ARG A 161 -12.57 -1.25 19.84
CA ARG A 161 -12.57 -1.75 21.23
C ARG A 161 -12.92 -3.23 21.35
N ASP A 162 -13.65 -3.78 20.39
CA ASP A 162 -14.14 -5.17 20.41
C ASP A 162 -13.18 -6.18 19.74
N GLY A 163 -11.98 -5.76 19.40
CA GLY A 163 -10.93 -6.56 18.75
C GLY A 163 -11.18 -6.71 17.24
N LEU A 164 -10.35 -6.07 16.45
CA LEU A 164 -10.29 -6.33 15.00
C LEU A 164 -9.98 -7.81 14.79
N ARG A 165 -10.93 -8.54 14.25
CA ARG A 165 -10.72 -9.90 13.74
C ARG A 165 -10.44 -9.75 12.25
N GLY A 166 -9.22 -10.07 11.84
CA GLY A 166 -8.83 -9.99 10.43
C GLY A 166 -7.56 -10.79 10.16
N ASP A 167 -7.30 -11.02 8.90
CA ASP A 167 -6.03 -11.54 8.43
C ASP A 167 -4.96 -10.44 8.34
N LEU A 168 -3.74 -10.82 8.00
CA LEU A 168 -2.61 -9.90 7.86
C LEU A 168 -2.91 -8.77 6.86
N PHE A 169 -3.60 -9.08 5.77
CA PHE A 169 -3.93 -8.11 4.73
C PHE A 169 -4.87 -7.01 5.23
N SER A 170 -5.95 -7.40 5.92
CA SER A 170 -6.89 -6.44 6.52
C SER A 170 -6.23 -5.52 7.55
N TRP A 171 -5.23 -6.01 8.29
CA TRP A 171 -4.49 -5.22 9.26
C TRP A 171 -3.54 -4.24 8.60
N TRP A 172 -2.91 -4.63 7.49
CA TRP A 172 -2.09 -3.73 6.68
C TRP A 172 -2.91 -2.60 6.07
N GLU A 173 -4.06 -2.92 5.51
CA GLU A 173 -4.98 -1.91 4.99
C GLU A 173 -5.36 -0.89 6.09
N ALA A 174 -5.64 -1.35 7.31
CA ALA A 174 -5.95 -0.49 8.43
C ALA A 174 -4.77 0.42 8.83
N ILE A 175 -3.53 -0.11 8.89
CA ILE A 175 -2.35 0.73 9.17
C ILE A 175 -2.12 1.75 8.06
N CYS A 176 -2.18 1.35 6.80
CA CYS A 176 -2.04 2.26 5.67
C CYS A 176 -3.10 3.37 5.73
N LEU A 177 -4.35 3.01 6.07
CA LEU A 177 -5.40 4.00 6.27
C LEU A 177 -5.05 4.99 7.38
N TYR A 178 -4.57 4.53 8.54
CA TYR A 178 -4.23 5.41 9.64
C TYR A 178 -3.06 6.33 9.29
N ASP A 179 -2.05 5.83 8.58
CA ASP A 179 -0.93 6.61 8.09
C ASP A 179 -1.37 7.68 7.09
N ASP A 180 -2.24 7.34 6.13
CA ASP A 180 -2.80 8.28 5.17
C ASP A 180 -3.61 9.38 5.89
N VAL A 181 -4.50 9.01 6.80
CA VAL A 181 -5.35 9.96 7.52
C VAL A 181 -4.52 10.89 8.43
N ILE A 182 -3.50 10.36 9.11
CA ILE A 182 -2.60 11.16 9.93
C ILE A 182 -1.76 12.12 9.06
N GLY A 183 -1.33 11.66 7.90
CA GLY A 183 -0.47 12.42 6.98
C GLY A 183 -1.20 13.46 6.14
N MET A 184 -2.41 13.16 5.68
CA MET A 184 -3.13 13.93 4.66
C MET A 184 -4.30 14.77 5.20
N MET A 185 -4.78 14.50 6.43
CA MET A 185 -5.96 15.14 6.97
C MET A 185 -5.65 16.14 8.09
N GLU A 186 -6.38 17.25 8.12
CA GLU A 186 -6.43 18.13 9.28
C GLU A 186 -7.39 17.56 10.33
N LEU A 187 -6.84 16.96 11.38
CA LEU A 187 -7.59 16.29 12.43
C LEU A 187 -7.48 17.06 13.77
N PRO A 188 -8.55 17.06 14.58
CA PRO A 188 -8.44 17.47 15.98
C PRO A 188 -7.35 16.67 16.70
N LEU A 189 -6.53 17.32 17.52
CA LEU A 189 -5.39 16.71 18.21
C LEU A 189 -5.76 15.41 18.96
N LYS A 190 -6.94 15.37 19.57
CA LYS A 190 -7.45 14.20 20.29
C LYS A 190 -7.66 13.00 19.37
N VAL A 191 -8.20 13.23 18.17
CA VAL A 191 -8.43 12.18 17.17
C VAL A 191 -7.10 11.67 16.60
N ARG A 192 -6.23 12.61 16.23
CA ARG A 192 -4.87 12.28 15.73
C ARG A 192 -4.07 11.45 16.72
N ARG A 193 -4.09 11.81 18.00
CA ARG A 193 -3.41 11.06 19.05
C ARG A 193 -3.97 9.65 19.18
N ARG A 194 -5.30 9.51 19.20
CA ARG A 194 -5.96 8.19 19.29
C ARG A 194 -5.65 7.30 18.09
N LEU A 195 -5.63 7.87 16.87
CA LEU A 195 -5.20 7.14 15.66
C LEU A 195 -3.76 6.65 15.78
N GLY A 196 -2.84 7.48 16.28
CA GLY A 196 -1.45 7.09 16.51
C GLY A 196 -1.33 5.94 17.51
N GLU A 197 -2.05 6.00 18.62
CA GLU A 197 -2.08 4.93 19.64
C GLU A 197 -2.62 3.61 19.07
N GLU A 198 -3.69 3.65 18.27
CA GLU A 198 -4.24 2.45 17.61
C GLU A 198 -3.29 1.92 16.52
N ARG A 199 -2.69 2.79 15.73
CA ARG A 199 -1.70 2.40 14.73
C ARG A 199 -0.50 1.68 15.35
N GLU A 200 0.04 2.20 16.46
CA GLU A 200 1.13 1.56 17.19
C GLU A 200 0.73 0.18 17.75
N ARG A 201 -0.49 0.06 18.27
CA ARG A 201 -1.02 -1.20 18.76
C ARG A 201 -1.13 -2.24 17.65
N LEU A 202 -1.65 -1.86 16.48
CA LEU A 202 -1.75 -2.73 15.31
C LEU A 202 -0.37 -3.15 14.80
N GLN A 203 0.60 -2.23 14.80
CA GLN A 203 1.96 -2.51 14.35
C GLN A 203 2.61 -3.69 15.10
N VAL A 204 2.39 -3.78 16.41
CA VAL A 204 2.93 -4.89 17.22
C VAL A 204 2.38 -6.25 16.76
N TRP A 205 1.08 -6.31 16.45
CA TRP A 205 0.44 -7.54 16.01
C TRP A 205 0.83 -7.91 14.57
N ILE A 206 0.94 -6.91 13.71
CA ILE A 206 1.36 -7.13 12.32
C ILE A 206 2.76 -7.73 12.26
N VAL A 207 3.70 -7.26 13.06
CA VAL A 207 5.06 -7.83 13.09
C VAL A 207 5.02 -9.33 13.38
N GLN A 208 4.19 -9.78 14.31
CA GLN A 208 4.02 -11.21 14.59
C GLN A 208 3.45 -11.98 13.39
N LEU A 209 2.40 -11.46 12.76
CA LEU A 209 1.79 -12.10 11.58
C LEU A 209 2.73 -12.12 10.36
N GLU A 210 3.53 -11.08 10.20
CA GLU A 210 4.58 -11.02 9.18
C GLU A 210 5.65 -12.09 9.42
N ASP A 211 6.09 -12.27 10.69
CA ASP A 211 7.05 -13.32 11.04
C ASP A 211 6.49 -14.72 10.74
N GLU A 212 5.23 -14.98 11.10
CA GLU A 212 4.54 -16.23 10.80
C GLU A 212 4.40 -16.46 9.28
N ARG A 213 4.21 -15.40 8.49
CA ARG A 213 4.14 -15.48 7.02
C ARG A 213 5.49 -15.82 6.42
N ILE A 214 6.56 -15.14 6.87
CA ILE A 214 7.93 -15.41 6.42
C ILE A 214 8.33 -16.84 6.81
N GLU A 215 8.03 -17.28 8.03
CA GLU A 215 8.34 -18.63 8.48
C GLU A 215 7.63 -19.69 7.63
N ARG A 216 6.34 -19.50 7.34
CA ARG A 216 5.60 -20.39 6.43
C ARG A 216 6.23 -20.43 5.04
N PHE A 217 6.59 -19.29 4.48
CA PHE A 217 7.26 -19.21 3.18
C PHE A 217 8.59 -19.98 3.16
N CYS A 218 9.39 -19.91 4.23
CA CYS A 218 10.67 -20.62 4.34
C CYS A 218 10.50 -22.15 4.55
N ASN A 219 9.36 -22.60 5.07
CA ASN A 219 9.11 -24.01 5.40
C ASN A 219 8.38 -24.79 4.31
N VAL A 220 7.96 -24.15 3.22
CA VAL A 220 7.40 -24.85 2.06
C VAL A 220 8.55 -25.49 1.29
N ASP A 221 8.69 -26.84 1.42
CA ASP A 221 9.56 -27.65 0.59
C ASP A 221 9.01 -27.64 -0.85
N GLU A 222 9.90 -27.51 -1.81
CA GLU A 222 9.71 -27.58 -3.25
C GLU A 222 9.24 -26.29 -3.94
N ASP A 223 10.09 -25.85 -4.88
CA ASP A 223 9.92 -24.76 -5.84
C ASP A 223 9.37 -23.48 -5.22
N LEU A 224 10.27 -22.62 -4.79
CA LEU A 224 9.99 -21.31 -4.22
C LEU A 224 8.82 -20.64 -4.95
N HIS A 225 7.62 -20.85 -4.45
CA HIS A 225 6.45 -20.15 -4.94
C HIS A 225 6.63 -18.67 -4.66
N PHE A 226 6.51 -17.85 -5.68
CA PHE A 226 6.52 -16.41 -5.54
C PHE A 226 5.40 -15.94 -4.58
N ASP A 227 5.77 -15.17 -3.57
CA ASP A 227 4.85 -14.55 -2.63
C ASP A 227 5.11 -13.02 -2.57
N ALA A 228 4.20 -12.26 -3.21
CA ALA A 228 4.31 -10.80 -3.29
C ALA A 228 4.22 -10.11 -1.93
N GLU A 229 3.49 -10.70 -0.98
CA GLU A 229 3.38 -10.17 0.37
C GLU A 229 4.70 -10.34 1.12
N VAL A 230 5.32 -11.53 1.03
CA VAL A 230 6.66 -11.77 1.60
C VAL A 230 7.69 -10.82 1.01
N PHE A 231 7.66 -10.60 -0.30
CA PHE A 231 8.51 -9.61 -0.95
C PHE A 231 8.32 -8.21 -0.37
N ASN A 232 7.08 -7.75 -0.26
CA ASN A 232 6.75 -6.43 0.31
C ASN A 232 7.22 -6.29 1.77
N ILE A 233 6.97 -7.32 2.61
CA ILE A 233 7.43 -7.34 4.00
C ILE A 233 8.94 -7.21 4.09
N LEU A 234 9.65 -8.05 3.37
CA LEU A 234 11.12 -8.09 3.39
C LEU A 234 11.74 -6.79 2.87
N ALA A 235 11.15 -6.19 1.81
CA ALA A 235 11.59 -4.90 1.28
C ALA A 235 11.44 -3.77 2.31
N LYS A 236 10.28 -3.65 2.95
CA LYS A 236 10.02 -2.66 4.00
C LYS A 236 10.96 -2.84 5.20
N ARG A 237 11.10 -4.07 5.70
CA ARG A 237 11.98 -4.38 6.84
C ARG A 237 13.46 -4.10 6.52
N THR A 238 13.89 -4.41 5.30
CA THR A 238 15.27 -4.13 4.87
C THR A 238 15.52 -2.62 4.81
N PHE A 239 14.56 -1.85 4.29
CA PHE A 239 14.67 -0.38 4.25
C PHE A 239 14.75 0.21 5.67
N VAL A 240 13.90 -0.25 6.61
CA VAL A 240 13.98 0.18 8.03
C VAL A 240 15.36 -0.12 8.62
N LYS A 241 15.88 -1.35 8.42
CA LYS A 241 17.22 -1.73 8.89
C LYS A 241 18.35 -0.89 8.28
N CYS A 242 18.24 -0.52 7.00
CA CYS A 242 19.18 0.40 6.36
C CYS A 242 19.13 1.79 7.03
N ASN A 243 17.93 2.30 7.34
CA ASN A 243 17.77 3.57 8.04
C ASN A 243 18.38 3.53 9.45
N GLU A 244 18.21 2.43 10.18
CA GLU A 244 18.81 2.24 11.51
C GLU A 244 20.35 2.15 11.47
N ALA A 245 20.88 1.45 10.46
CA ALA A 245 22.31 1.23 10.30
C ALA A 245 23.05 2.47 9.79
N TYR A 246 22.46 3.20 8.85
CA TYR A 246 23.13 4.29 8.12
C TYR A 246 22.55 5.68 8.40
N GLY A 247 21.31 5.78 8.88
CA GLY A 247 20.62 7.05 9.13
C GLY A 247 21.20 7.87 10.30
N LYS A 248 21.96 7.23 11.19
CA LYS A 248 22.63 7.88 12.35
C LYS A 248 23.93 8.60 12.00
N CYS A 249 24.36 8.54 10.74
CA CYS A 249 25.61 9.16 10.25
C CYS A 249 25.39 10.54 9.60
N LYS A 250 24.25 11.20 9.87
CA LYS A 250 24.00 12.57 9.39
C LYS A 250 24.03 13.56 10.53
#